data_ad96745921c1c77f2db0eccb4515f1b0
#
_entry.id   ad96745921c1c77f2db0eccb4515f1b0
#
_cell.length_a   1.000
_cell.length_b   1.000
_cell.length_c   1.000
_cell.angle_alpha   90.00
_cell.angle_beta   90.00
_cell.angle_gamma   90.00
#
_symmetry.space_group_name_H-M   'P 1'
#
loop_
_entity.id
_entity.type
_entity.pdbx_description
1 polymer ?
#
loop_
_entity_poly.entity_id
_entity_poly.type
_entity_poly.pdbx_seq_one_letter_code
_entity_poly.pdbx_strand_id
1 'polypeptide(L)'
;IMPKLQYRFRVTFEGDVFSATPTRNVISTSRPGLTHEQIPVDAYNSRIYLAGKHKWEPVSIVLRDDIDGVTIRELNAQLNRQVDHANQSSVRAGAGYKFTTRLETLDGGNPAPGVLDTFELSGCYITNIQYGDMAYATSDQVQITVQIQYDNAEVYDASGNATLTGATVDNTAVNATG
;
A
#
# COMPACT_ATOMS: atom_id res chain seq x y z
N ILE A 1 6.60 -24.87 14.02
CA ILE A 1 6.52 -23.54 13.40
C ILE A 1 5.48 -23.58 12.27
N MET A 2 4.44 -22.76 12.35
CA MET A 2 3.41 -22.67 11.32
C MET A 2 3.63 -21.38 10.52
N PRO A 3 4.00 -21.44 9.22
CA PRO A 3 4.22 -20.27 8.41
C PRO A 3 2.88 -19.63 7.99
N LYS A 4 2.90 -18.31 7.76
CA LYS A 4 1.78 -17.61 7.10
C LYS A 4 1.69 -18.04 5.63
N LEU A 5 0.48 -18.25 5.15
CA LEU A 5 0.25 -18.70 3.78
C LEU A 5 -0.02 -17.50 2.86
N GLN A 6 0.63 -17.46 1.71
CA GLN A 6 0.59 -16.32 0.78
C GLN A 6 -0.80 -16.03 0.23
N TYR A 7 -1.65 -17.06 0.05
CA TYR A 7 -2.99 -16.89 -0.51
C TYR A 7 -4.06 -16.42 0.49
N ARG A 8 -3.69 -16.32 1.78
CA ARG A 8 -4.61 -15.89 2.85
C ARG A 8 -4.43 -14.42 3.14
N PHE A 9 -4.94 -13.58 2.27
CA PHE A 9 -4.86 -12.14 2.43
C PHE A 9 -6.16 -11.46 1.99
N ARG A 10 -6.35 -10.23 2.42
CA ARG A 10 -7.41 -9.34 1.98
C ARG A 10 -6.85 -7.94 1.80
N VAL A 11 -7.25 -7.29 0.72
CA VAL A 11 -6.94 -5.87 0.45
C VAL A 11 -8.24 -5.10 0.51
N THR A 12 -8.28 -4.07 1.33
CA THR A 12 -9.44 -3.18 1.47
C THR A 12 -9.03 -1.77 1.10
N PHE A 13 -9.81 -1.15 0.24
CA PHE A 13 -9.66 0.25 -0.13
C PHE A 13 -10.68 1.07 0.64
N GLU A 14 -10.23 2.07 1.38
CA GLU A 14 -11.09 2.98 2.15
C GLU A 14 -11.01 4.37 1.54
N GLY A 15 -12.10 4.80 0.94
CA GLY A 15 -12.23 6.11 0.30
C GLY A 15 -13.65 6.31 -0.22
N ASP A 16 -14.01 7.53 -0.53
CA ASP A 16 -15.39 7.89 -0.93
C ASP A 16 -15.84 7.25 -2.25
N VAL A 17 -14.89 6.78 -3.07
CA VAL A 17 -15.14 6.24 -4.41
C VAL A 17 -15.11 4.72 -4.45
N PHE A 18 -14.57 4.06 -3.43
CA PHE A 18 -14.38 2.61 -3.43
C PHE A 18 -15.53 1.89 -2.73
N SER A 19 -16.05 0.86 -3.42
CA SER A 19 -16.99 -0.11 -2.85
C SER A 19 -16.25 -1.38 -2.41
N ALA A 20 -16.99 -2.41 -2.03
CA ALA A 20 -16.41 -3.73 -1.73
C ALA A 20 -15.97 -4.52 -2.97
N THR A 21 -16.32 -4.07 -4.18
CA THR A 21 -16.06 -4.81 -5.43
C THR A 21 -14.58 -4.90 -5.76
N PRO A 22 -13.77 -3.82 -5.73
CA PRO A 22 -12.32 -3.94 -5.96
C PRO A 22 -11.63 -4.90 -5.00
N THR A 23 -12.03 -4.92 -3.73
CA THR A 23 -11.50 -5.86 -2.74
C THR A 23 -11.68 -7.33 -3.16
N ARG A 24 -12.82 -7.67 -3.75
CA ARG A 24 -13.12 -9.03 -4.22
C ARG A 24 -12.33 -9.41 -5.48
N ASN A 25 -11.95 -8.42 -6.27
CA ASN A 25 -11.28 -8.59 -7.55
C ASN A 25 -9.75 -8.61 -7.44
N VAL A 26 -9.18 -8.46 -6.24
CA VAL A 26 -7.73 -8.53 -6.03
C VAL A 26 -7.22 -9.94 -6.31
N ILE A 27 -6.22 -10.03 -7.19
CA ILE A 27 -5.52 -11.28 -7.51
C ILE A 27 -4.26 -11.41 -6.67
N SER A 28 -3.45 -10.35 -6.65
CA SER A 28 -2.19 -10.32 -5.93
C SER A 28 -1.85 -8.90 -5.47
N THR A 29 -1.01 -8.82 -4.45
CA THR A 29 -0.48 -7.57 -3.95
C THR A 29 0.93 -7.76 -3.45
N SER A 30 1.78 -6.75 -3.60
CA SER A 30 3.05 -6.69 -2.91
C SER A 30 2.86 -6.15 -1.50
N ARG A 31 3.78 -6.47 -0.59
CA ARG A 31 3.83 -5.86 0.73
C ARG A 31 4.61 -4.55 0.68
N PRO A 32 4.32 -3.60 1.59
CA PRO A 32 5.09 -2.37 1.69
C PRO A 32 6.54 -2.66 2.08
N GLY A 33 7.46 -1.95 1.46
CA GLY A 33 8.89 -1.96 1.77
C GLY A 33 9.32 -0.61 2.31
N LEU A 34 10.28 -0.61 3.24
CA LEU A 34 10.86 0.59 3.82
C LEU A 34 12.36 0.62 3.55
N THR A 35 12.85 1.72 3.03
CA THR A 35 14.28 1.97 2.78
C THR A 35 14.71 3.24 3.50
N HIS A 36 15.88 3.20 4.13
CA HIS A 36 16.52 4.37 4.71
C HIS A 36 17.66 4.83 3.83
N GLU A 37 17.79 6.12 3.63
CA GLU A 37 18.99 6.69 3.03
C GLU A 37 20.19 6.51 3.96
N GLN A 38 21.36 6.25 3.39
CA GLN A 38 22.58 6.13 4.14
C GLN A 38 23.35 7.44 4.09
N ILE A 39 23.72 7.95 5.26
CA ILE A 39 24.59 9.13 5.38
C ILE A 39 25.96 8.62 5.76
N PRO A 40 26.93 8.56 4.82
CA PRO A 40 28.30 8.18 5.15
C PRO A 40 29.01 9.34 5.84
N VAL A 41 29.70 9.05 6.91
CA VAL A 41 30.59 9.99 7.61
C VAL A 41 32.01 9.39 7.57
N ASP A 42 32.90 10.07 6.87
CA ASP A 42 34.29 9.64 6.75
C ASP A 42 35.10 10.15 7.96
N ALA A 43 35.82 9.26 8.59
CA ALA A 43 36.72 9.54 9.71
C ALA A 43 38.09 8.92 9.43
N TYR A 44 39.06 9.70 9.10
CA TYR A 44 40.46 9.36 8.78
C TYR A 44 40.63 8.03 8.01
N ASN A 45 40.72 6.88 8.68
CA ASN A 45 40.84 5.54 8.08
C ASN A 45 39.54 4.70 8.20
N SER A 46 38.45 5.28 8.61
CA SER A 46 37.18 4.57 8.79
C SER A 46 35.99 5.35 8.24
N ARG A 47 34.94 4.63 7.99
CA ARG A 47 33.66 5.20 7.56
C ARG A 47 32.54 4.70 8.45
N ILE A 48 31.70 5.62 8.93
CA ILE A 48 30.52 5.35 9.74
C ILE A 48 29.31 5.64 8.89
N TYR A 49 28.26 4.83 9.00
CA TYR A 49 27.00 5.02 8.30
C TYR A 49 25.91 5.40 9.30
N LEU A 50 25.23 6.50 9.02
CA LEU A 50 24.06 6.94 9.76
C LEU A 50 22.80 6.70 8.92
N ALA A 51 21.69 6.37 9.60
CA ALA A 51 20.39 6.27 8.94
C ALA A 51 19.87 7.67 8.63
N GLY A 52 19.59 7.94 7.38
CA GLY A 52 18.95 9.16 6.89
C GLY A 52 17.44 9.06 6.85
N LYS A 53 16.80 9.82 5.95
CA LYS A 53 15.37 9.80 5.75
C LYS A 53 14.89 8.43 5.26
N HIS A 54 13.73 8.00 5.73
CA HIS A 54 13.09 6.80 5.23
C HIS A 54 12.25 7.11 3.97
N LYS A 55 12.12 6.11 3.13
CA LYS A 55 11.28 6.15 1.93
C LYS A 55 10.47 4.87 1.87
N TRP A 56 9.17 5.01 1.66
CA TRP A 56 8.28 3.89 1.42
C TRP A 56 8.29 3.51 -0.06
N GLU A 57 8.43 2.22 -0.32
CA GLU A 57 8.35 1.67 -1.68
C GLU A 57 6.88 1.55 -2.11
N PRO A 58 6.55 1.85 -3.39
CA PRO A 58 5.18 1.72 -3.88
C PRO A 58 4.70 0.27 -3.81
N VAL A 59 3.41 0.10 -3.54
CA VAL A 59 2.74 -1.20 -3.54
C VAL A 59 2.07 -1.42 -4.89
N SER A 60 2.29 -2.59 -5.49
CA SER A 60 1.63 -3.03 -6.71
C SER A 60 0.48 -3.96 -6.37
N ILE A 61 -0.70 -3.69 -6.90
CA ILE A 61 -1.91 -4.49 -6.72
C ILE A 61 -2.43 -4.87 -8.09
N VAL A 62 -2.67 -6.17 -8.29
CA VAL A 62 -3.26 -6.70 -9.52
C VAL A 62 -4.71 -7.05 -9.25
N LEU A 63 -5.61 -6.53 -10.07
CA LEU A 63 -7.05 -6.69 -9.98
C LEU A 63 -7.57 -7.41 -11.24
N ARG A 64 -8.67 -8.14 -11.10
CA ARG A 64 -9.44 -8.62 -12.23
C ARG A 64 -10.30 -7.50 -12.78
N ASP A 65 -10.38 -7.43 -14.09
CA ASP A 65 -11.43 -6.64 -14.73
C ASP A 65 -12.72 -7.45 -14.74
N ASP A 66 -13.80 -6.88 -14.22
CA ASP A 66 -15.09 -7.52 -14.15
C ASP A 66 -16.00 -7.10 -15.31
N ILE A 67 -16.91 -7.98 -15.71
CA ILE A 67 -17.83 -7.75 -16.83
C ILE A 67 -18.73 -6.52 -16.58
N ASP A 68 -19.06 -6.27 -15.32
CA ASP A 68 -19.87 -5.12 -14.93
C ASP A 68 -19.10 -3.79 -14.99
N GLY A 69 -17.76 -3.85 -15.12
CA GLY A 69 -16.88 -2.70 -15.21
C GLY A 69 -16.85 -1.83 -13.94
N VAL A 70 -17.22 -2.39 -12.78
CA VAL A 70 -17.26 -1.63 -11.54
C VAL A 70 -15.86 -1.26 -11.08
N THR A 71 -14.93 -2.23 -11.13
CA THR A 71 -13.53 -2.04 -10.71
C THR A 71 -12.86 -0.94 -11.53
N ILE A 72 -12.97 -1.00 -12.86
CA ILE A 72 -12.36 0.01 -13.74
C ILE A 72 -12.99 1.38 -13.55
N ARG A 73 -14.31 1.44 -13.34
CA ARG A 73 -15.04 2.70 -13.12
C ARG A 73 -14.60 3.37 -11.81
N GLU A 74 -14.44 2.62 -10.73
CA GLU A 74 -14.01 3.15 -9.44
C GLU A 74 -12.55 3.60 -9.46
N LEU A 75 -11.67 2.86 -10.12
CA LEU A 75 -10.28 3.28 -10.34
C LEU A 75 -10.20 4.57 -11.17
N ASN A 76 -10.99 4.67 -12.24
CA ASN A 76 -11.05 5.87 -13.06
C ASN A 76 -11.65 7.06 -12.30
N ALA A 77 -12.65 6.83 -11.44
CA ALA A 77 -13.19 7.87 -10.58
C ALA A 77 -12.14 8.39 -9.59
N GLN A 78 -11.30 7.50 -9.03
CA GLN A 78 -10.18 7.91 -8.19
C GLN A 78 -9.12 8.70 -8.97
N LEU A 79 -8.79 8.30 -10.20
CA LEU A 79 -7.88 9.06 -11.05
C LEU A 79 -8.43 10.45 -11.40
N ASN A 80 -9.72 10.57 -11.67
CA ASN A 80 -10.37 11.85 -11.91
C ASN A 80 -10.34 12.78 -10.69
N ARG A 81 -10.29 12.24 -9.49
CA ARG A 81 -10.06 13.05 -8.27
C ARG A 81 -8.63 13.57 -8.18
N GLN A 82 -7.66 12.89 -8.78
CA GLN A 82 -6.26 13.31 -8.80
C GLN A 82 -5.98 14.35 -9.89
N VAL A 83 -6.56 14.14 -11.09
CA VAL A 83 -6.40 15.02 -12.26
C VAL A 83 -7.71 15.04 -13.04
N ASP A 84 -8.17 16.22 -13.41
CA ASP A 84 -9.27 16.38 -14.38
C ASP A 84 -8.73 16.12 -15.78
N HIS A 85 -9.00 14.93 -16.32
CA HIS A 85 -8.51 14.51 -17.62
C HIS A 85 -9.15 15.27 -18.77
N ALA A 86 -10.38 15.77 -18.62
CA ALA A 86 -11.10 16.49 -19.67
C ALA A 86 -10.48 17.88 -19.88
N ASN A 87 -10.17 18.58 -18.81
CA ASN A 87 -9.60 19.94 -18.84
C ASN A 87 -8.08 19.96 -18.64
N GLN A 88 -7.47 18.80 -18.40
CA GLN A 88 -6.04 18.65 -18.09
C GLN A 88 -5.58 19.58 -16.95
N SER A 89 -6.44 19.74 -15.95
CA SER A 89 -6.20 20.58 -14.80
C SER A 89 -5.92 19.73 -13.55
N SER A 90 -4.98 20.16 -12.72
CA SER A 90 -4.72 19.54 -11.44
C SER A 90 -5.72 20.02 -10.39
N VAL A 91 -6.02 19.16 -9.43
CA VAL A 91 -6.87 19.49 -8.28
C VAL A 91 -6.17 20.57 -7.43
N ARG A 92 -6.96 21.43 -6.77
CA ARG A 92 -6.43 22.41 -5.81
C ARG A 92 -5.57 21.69 -4.75
N ALA A 93 -4.52 22.35 -4.31
CA ALA A 93 -3.65 21.83 -3.25
C ALA A 93 -4.47 21.39 -2.04
N GLY A 94 -4.34 20.12 -1.69
CA GLY A 94 -5.08 19.50 -0.61
C GLY A 94 -5.14 17.98 -0.75
N ALA A 95 -5.38 17.28 0.34
CA ALA A 95 -5.38 15.83 0.39
C ALA A 95 -6.74 15.19 -0.01
N GLY A 96 -7.65 15.92 -0.66
CA GLY A 96 -9.00 15.46 -0.97
C GLY A 96 -9.09 14.25 -1.92
N TYR A 97 -7.99 13.91 -2.60
CA TYR A 97 -7.90 12.72 -3.45
C TYR A 97 -7.26 11.51 -2.76
N LYS A 98 -6.69 11.69 -1.57
CA LYS A 98 -5.98 10.60 -0.88
C LYS A 98 -6.97 9.65 -0.23
N PHE A 99 -6.61 8.37 -0.22
CA PHE A 99 -7.39 7.31 0.38
C PHE A 99 -6.50 6.43 1.28
N THR A 100 -7.11 5.48 1.97
CA THR A 100 -6.41 4.52 2.83
C THR A 100 -6.56 3.13 2.26
N THR A 101 -5.48 2.34 2.32
CA THR A 101 -5.48 0.94 1.89
C THR A 101 -5.06 0.07 3.06
N ARG A 102 -5.78 -1.02 3.30
CA ARG A 102 -5.43 -2.02 4.30
C ARG A 102 -5.08 -3.33 3.64
N LEU A 103 -3.94 -3.88 4.01
CA LEU A 103 -3.47 -5.19 3.60
C LEU A 103 -3.49 -6.11 4.83
N GLU A 104 -4.40 -7.05 4.86
CA GLU A 104 -4.58 -7.96 5.99
C GLU A 104 -4.12 -9.36 5.63
N THR A 105 -3.37 -9.99 6.53
CA THR A 105 -3.05 -11.42 6.46
C THR A 105 -4.03 -12.18 7.35
N LEU A 106 -4.63 -13.23 6.84
CA LEU A 106 -5.71 -13.97 7.48
C LEU A 106 -5.24 -15.37 7.95
N ASP A 107 -5.85 -15.87 9.02
CA ASP A 107 -5.57 -17.22 9.54
C ASP A 107 -6.30 -18.34 8.81
N GLY A 108 -7.39 -18.00 8.09
CA GLY A 108 -8.21 -18.95 7.35
C GLY A 108 -9.29 -19.65 8.18
N GLY A 109 -9.67 -19.08 9.32
CA GLY A 109 -10.79 -19.56 10.13
C GLY A 109 -12.15 -19.48 9.41
N ASN A 110 -13.08 -20.32 9.79
CA ASN A 110 -14.44 -20.36 9.26
C ASN A 110 -15.46 -20.27 10.43
N PRO A 111 -16.51 -19.44 10.39
CA PRO A 111 -17.03 -18.71 9.24
C PRO A 111 -16.34 -17.37 8.96
N ALA A 112 -15.59 -16.80 9.89
CA ALA A 112 -14.88 -15.54 9.72
C ALA A 112 -13.40 -15.74 10.03
N PRO A 113 -12.50 -15.54 9.03
CA PRO A 113 -11.08 -15.65 9.27
C PRO A 113 -10.60 -14.53 10.20
N GLY A 114 -9.79 -14.90 11.19
CA GLY A 114 -9.09 -13.95 12.04
C GLY A 114 -7.98 -13.22 11.29
N VAL A 115 -7.71 -11.99 11.68
CA VAL A 115 -6.61 -11.19 11.12
C VAL A 115 -5.35 -11.45 11.93
N LEU A 116 -4.26 -11.83 11.26
CA LEU A 116 -2.96 -12.07 11.90
C LEU A 116 -2.12 -10.81 11.98
N ASP A 117 -2.10 -10.03 10.91
CA ASP A 117 -1.45 -8.73 10.84
C ASP A 117 -2.16 -7.82 9.83
N THR A 118 -2.05 -6.53 10.04
CA THR A 118 -2.61 -5.51 9.17
C THR A 118 -1.56 -4.46 8.87
N PHE A 119 -1.34 -4.20 7.58
CA PHE A 119 -0.62 -3.03 7.10
C PHE A 119 -1.65 -1.98 6.70
N GLU A 120 -1.69 -0.87 7.41
CA GLU A 120 -2.52 0.28 7.08
C GLU A 120 -1.67 1.32 6.36
N LEU A 121 -1.97 1.55 5.09
CA LEU A 121 -1.29 2.53 4.25
C LEU A 121 -2.12 3.80 4.24
N SER A 122 -1.58 4.87 4.77
CA SER A 122 -2.25 6.18 4.85
C SER A 122 -1.73 7.15 3.79
N GLY A 123 -2.63 8.00 3.31
CA GLY A 123 -2.29 8.98 2.29
C GLY A 123 -1.97 8.36 0.93
N CYS A 124 -2.71 7.31 0.55
CA CYS A 124 -2.53 6.62 -0.72
C CYS A 124 -3.00 7.45 -1.91
N TYR A 125 -2.29 7.33 -3.01
CA TYR A 125 -2.73 7.79 -4.33
C TYR A 125 -2.17 6.87 -5.42
N ILE A 126 -2.84 6.85 -6.57
CA ILE A 126 -2.45 6.02 -7.70
C ILE A 126 -1.34 6.72 -8.48
N THR A 127 -0.17 6.08 -8.58
CA THR A 127 0.97 6.59 -9.37
C THR A 127 0.96 6.07 -10.80
N ASN A 128 0.50 4.85 -10.99
CA ASN A 128 0.45 4.19 -12.29
C ASN A 128 -0.73 3.23 -12.34
N ILE A 129 -1.38 3.17 -13.48
CA ILE A 129 -2.39 2.17 -13.79
C ILE A 129 -2.14 1.62 -15.19
N GLN A 130 -2.20 0.30 -15.30
CA GLN A 130 -2.10 -0.42 -16.57
C GLN A 130 -3.34 -1.29 -16.71
N TYR A 131 -4.12 -1.05 -17.76
CA TYR A 131 -5.37 -1.76 -18.01
C TYR A 131 -5.21 -3.16 -18.61
N GLY A 132 -3.95 -3.60 -18.81
CA GLY A 132 -3.63 -4.91 -19.36
C GLY A 132 -3.70 -4.97 -20.89
N ASP A 133 -3.28 -6.10 -21.41
CA ASP A 133 -3.25 -6.37 -22.85
C ASP A 133 -4.43 -7.24 -23.25
N MET A 134 -4.88 -7.11 -24.49
CA MET A 134 -5.92 -7.96 -25.09
C MET A 134 -5.34 -8.72 -26.29
N ALA A 135 -5.57 -10.03 -26.34
CA ALA A 135 -5.11 -10.88 -27.42
C ALA A 135 -6.15 -11.96 -27.77
N TYR A 136 -6.43 -12.15 -29.06
CA TYR A 136 -7.37 -13.18 -29.52
C TYR A 136 -6.85 -14.62 -29.31
N ALA A 137 -5.54 -14.76 -29.13
CA ALA A 137 -4.88 -16.06 -29.01
C ALA A 137 -4.94 -16.67 -27.61
N THR A 138 -5.33 -15.90 -26.60
CA THR A 138 -5.35 -16.34 -25.19
C THR A 138 -6.75 -16.28 -24.63
N SER A 139 -7.07 -17.25 -23.76
CA SER A 139 -8.33 -17.28 -23.00
C SER A 139 -8.16 -16.78 -21.57
N ASP A 140 -7.11 -16.03 -21.30
CA ASP A 140 -6.82 -15.53 -19.97
C ASP A 140 -7.72 -14.35 -19.61
N GLN A 141 -7.93 -14.17 -18.31
CA GLN A 141 -8.69 -13.03 -17.79
C GLN A 141 -7.93 -11.74 -17.95
N VAL A 142 -8.62 -10.65 -18.26
CA VAL A 142 -8.03 -9.31 -18.28
C VAL A 142 -7.69 -8.88 -16.85
N GLN A 143 -6.49 -8.33 -16.67
CA GLN A 143 -5.98 -7.89 -15.39
C GLN A 143 -5.60 -6.43 -15.44
N ILE A 144 -5.90 -5.71 -14.37
CA ILE A 144 -5.53 -4.31 -14.19
C ILE A 144 -4.44 -4.25 -13.12
N THR A 145 -3.30 -3.66 -13.45
CA THR A 145 -2.22 -3.45 -12.49
C THR A 145 -2.22 -2.01 -12.02
N VAL A 146 -2.31 -1.80 -10.71
CA VAL A 146 -2.32 -0.50 -10.07
C VAL A 146 -1.10 -0.38 -9.16
N GLN A 147 -0.35 0.70 -9.32
CA GLN A 147 0.72 1.06 -8.38
C GLN A 147 0.24 2.20 -7.48
N ILE A 148 0.36 1.99 -6.19
CA ILE A 148 -0.07 2.92 -5.16
C ILE A 148 1.14 3.40 -4.38
N GLN A 149 1.33 4.72 -4.31
CA GLN A 149 2.25 5.36 -3.39
C GLN A 149 1.47 5.88 -2.20
N TYR A 150 2.07 5.88 -1.04
CA TYR A 150 1.47 6.29 0.21
C TYR A 150 2.46 7.11 1.04
N ASP A 151 1.94 7.90 1.97
CA ASP A 151 2.77 8.77 2.81
C ASP A 151 3.40 8.01 3.95
N ASN A 152 2.63 7.11 4.59
CA ASN A 152 3.07 6.33 5.73
C ASN A 152 2.39 4.95 5.77
N ALA A 153 3.04 4.00 6.43
CA ALA A 153 2.46 2.70 6.71
C ALA A 153 2.57 2.38 8.20
N GLU A 154 1.49 1.89 8.74
CA GLU A 154 1.40 1.42 10.11
C GLU A 154 1.14 -0.09 10.10
N VAL A 155 1.77 -0.80 11.03
CA VAL A 155 1.63 -2.25 11.13
C VAL A 155 1.01 -2.60 12.47
N TYR A 156 -0.07 -3.36 12.43
CA TYR A 156 -0.79 -3.83 13.60
C TYR A 156 -0.69 -5.36 13.71
N ASP A 157 -0.62 -5.86 14.95
CA ASP A 157 -0.68 -7.28 15.24
C ASP A 157 -2.14 -7.81 15.27
N ALA A 158 -2.30 -9.11 15.56
CA ALA A 158 -3.60 -9.77 15.68
C ALA A 158 -4.50 -9.17 16.78
N SER A 159 -3.92 -8.51 17.78
CA SER A 159 -4.61 -7.86 18.89
C SER A 159 -4.94 -6.39 18.61
N GLY A 160 -4.56 -5.89 17.44
CA GLY A 160 -4.75 -4.49 17.08
C GLY A 160 -3.71 -3.54 17.70
N ASN A 161 -2.62 -4.08 18.29
CA ASN A 161 -1.55 -3.25 18.80
C ASN A 161 -0.62 -2.84 17.67
N ALA A 162 -0.23 -1.58 17.66
CA ALA A 162 0.73 -1.07 16.71
C ALA A 162 2.12 -1.65 16.96
N THR A 163 2.74 -2.22 15.92
CA THR A 163 4.09 -2.80 15.99
C THR A 163 5.14 -1.94 15.30
N LEU A 164 4.75 -1.09 14.37
CA LEU A 164 5.62 -0.17 13.64
C LEU A 164 5.23 1.30 13.84
N THR A 165 4.22 1.58 14.64
CA THR A 165 3.78 2.95 14.92
C THR A 165 3.50 3.12 16.40
N GLY A 166 3.50 4.35 16.89
CA GLY A 166 3.21 4.65 18.29
C GLY A 166 4.32 4.28 19.29
N ALA A 167 5.43 3.69 18.83
CA ALA A 167 6.60 3.55 19.67
C ALA A 167 7.17 4.95 19.92
N THR A 168 7.18 5.35 21.19
CA THR A 168 7.96 6.54 21.60
C THR A 168 9.41 6.29 21.24
N VAL A 169 9.97 7.14 20.39
CA VAL A 169 11.40 7.15 20.17
C VAL A 169 12.03 7.45 21.53
N ASP A 170 12.76 6.49 22.08
CA ASP A 170 13.45 6.70 23.33
C ASP A 170 14.61 7.67 23.10
N ASN A 171 14.39 8.94 23.40
CA ASN A 171 15.39 9.98 23.32
C ASN A 171 16.28 10.04 24.57
N THR A 172 16.15 9.09 25.50
CA THR A 172 16.94 9.11 26.73
C THR A 172 18.39 8.68 26.52
N ALA A 173 18.69 8.02 25.39
CA ALA A 173 20.05 7.54 25.09
C ALA A 173 21.05 8.66 24.71
N VAL A 174 20.62 9.87 24.45
CA VAL A 174 21.49 10.95 23.93
C VAL A 174 22.29 11.62 25.06
N ASN A 175 21.93 11.43 26.33
CA ASN A 175 22.54 12.13 27.46
C ASN A 175 23.44 11.25 28.37
N ALA A 176 23.80 10.05 27.92
CA ALA A 176 24.55 9.09 28.77
C ALA A 176 26.07 9.20 28.69
N THR A 177 26.64 10.20 28.03
CA THR A 177 28.08 10.47 28.04
C THR A 177 28.31 11.98 28.14
N GLY A 178 28.31 12.45 29.35
CA GLY A 178 29.00 13.67 29.71
C GLY A 178 30.44 13.39 30.09
#